data_4e220d31175d549d0a91af3116a36815
#
_entry.id   4e220d31175d549d0a91af3116a36815
#
_cell.length_a   1.000
_cell.length_b   1.000
_cell.length_c   1.000
_cell.angle_alpha   90.00
_cell.angle_beta   90.00
_cell.angle_gamma   90.00
#
_symmetry.space_group_name_H-M   'P 1'
#
loop_
_entity.id
_entity.type
_entity.pdbx_description
1 polymer ?
#
loop_
_entity_poly.entity_id
_entity_poly.type
_entity_poly.pdbx_seq_one_letter_code
_entity_poly.pdbx_strand_id
1 'polypeptide(L)'
;DRLRSRGLGDVYKRQKYDRYANAPGNYDKLYAYAETPAGMDGMKHDLSEILDFIDREQGFYEIVPKGYSKATAIRYITDYLKIPMEDTVAIGDSNNDLPMLKYAHTSIAMGNSSKQVLETADYITTDVDKDGIWNALRWLGVLDK
;
A
#
# COMPACT_ATOMS: atom_id res chain seq x y z
N ASP A 1 -18.76 -7.34 13.58
CA ASP A 1 -17.69 -7.18 12.60
C ASP A 1 -16.29 -7.15 13.20
N ARG A 2 -16.07 -6.45 14.31
CA ARG A 2 -14.77 -6.49 15.02
C ARG A 2 -14.39 -7.87 15.53
N LEU A 3 -15.36 -8.67 15.92
CA LEU A 3 -15.14 -10.05 16.37
C LEU A 3 -14.81 -10.99 15.20
N ARG A 4 -15.37 -10.73 14.03
CA ARG A 4 -15.07 -11.52 12.83
C ARG A 4 -13.67 -11.24 12.30
N SER A 5 -13.23 -9.99 12.31
CA SER A 5 -11.87 -9.64 11.88
C SER A 5 -10.80 -10.16 12.85
N ARG A 6 -11.06 -10.15 14.16
CA ARG A 6 -10.17 -10.76 15.17
C ARG A 6 -10.14 -12.28 15.05
N GLY A 7 -11.30 -12.93 14.85
CA GLY A 7 -11.38 -14.36 14.66
C GLY A 7 -10.65 -14.84 13.40
N LEU A 8 -10.78 -14.13 12.30
CA LEU A 8 -10.02 -14.38 11.07
C LEU A 8 -8.53 -14.19 11.25
N GLY A 9 -8.10 -13.16 11.96
CA GLY A 9 -6.70 -12.90 12.27
C GLY A 9 -6.06 -14.02 13.10
N ASP A 10 -6.77 -14.53 14.12
CA ASP A 10 -6.29 -15.62 14.95
C ASP A 10 -6.32 -16.97 14.23
N VAL A 11 -7.32 -17.21 13.40
CA VAL A 11 -7.39 -18.41 12.53
C VAL A 11 -6.26 -18.37 11.50
N TYR A 12 -5.99 -17.22 10.89
CA TYR A 12 -4.85 -17.06 9.98
C TYR A 12 -3.50 -17.24 10.68
N LYS A 13 -3.33 -16.74 11.88
CA LYS A 13 -2.09 -16.94 12.66
C LYS A 13 -1.87 -18.41 13.00
N ARG A 14 -2.90 -19.13 13.45
CA ARG A 14 -2.81 -20.55 13.80
C ARG A 14 -2.61 -21.44 12.58
N GLN A 15 -3.29 -21.16 11.47
CA GLN A 15 -3.11 -21.92 10.24
C GLN A 15 -1.73 -21.69 9.59
N LYS A 16 -1.11 -20.55 9.79
CA LYS A 16 0.22 -20.27 9.24
C LYS A 16 1.30 -21.17 9.81
N TYR A 17 1.36 -21.35 11.12
CA TYR A 17 2.45 -22.12 11.72
C TYR A 17 2.42 -23.59 11.33
N ASP A 18 1.25 -24.19 11.16
CA ASP A 18 1.14 -25.60 10.82
C ASP A 18 1.21 -25.91 9.32
N ARG A 19 0.76 -24.98 8.45
CA ARG A 19 0.71 -25.21 7.00
C ARG A 19 1.96 -24.76 6.26
N TYR A 20 2.62 -23.71 6.70
CA TYR A 20 3.71 -23.10 5.95
C TYR A 20 5.11 -23.53 6.38
N ALA A 21 5.26 -24.17 7.53
CA ALA A 21 6.54 -24.75 7.95
C ALA A 21 7.08 -25.79 6.96
N ASN A 22 6.23 -26.38 6.11
CA ASN A 22 6.58 -27.43 5.16
C ASN A 22 6.08 -27.17 3.71
N ALA A 23 5.53 -25.99 3.41
CA ALA A 23 5.08 -25.69 2.05
C ALA A 23 6.16 -24.85 1.34
N PRO A 24 6.75 -25.35 0.24
CA PRO A 24 7.51 -24.50 -0.65
C PRO A 24 6.54 -23.51 -1.28
N GLY A 25 6.56 -22.26 -0.84
CA GLY A 25 5.67 -21.22 -1.33
C GLY A 25 6.47 -19.97 -1.70
N ASN A 26 6.19 -19.41 -2.85
CA ASN A 26 6.55 -18.04 -3.15
C ASN A 26 5.50 -17.13 -2.50
N TYR A 27 5.96 -16.20 -1.69
CA TYR A 27 5.09 -15.21 -1.06
C TYR A 27 5.36 -13.86 -1.68
N ASP A 28 4.32 -13.25 -2.23
CA ASP A 28 4.41 -11.91 -2.81
C ASP A 28 4.35 -10.83 -1.73
N LYS A 29 3.70 -11.14 -0.59
CA LYS A 29 3.48 -10.21 0.50
C LYS A 29 3.22 -10.92 1.82
N LEU A 30 3.74 -10.31 2.90
CA LEU A 30 3.50 -10.73 4.27
C LEU A 30 2.94 -9.56 5.09
N TYR A 31 2.26 -9.87 6.18
CA TYR A 31 1.86 -8.90 7.20
C TYR A 31 2.37 -9.33 8.55
N ALA A 32 2.92 -8.38 9.30
CA ALA A 32 3.34 -8.59 10.67
C ALA A 32 2.68 -7.56 11.58
N TYR A 33 2.45 -7.96 12.82
CA TYR A 33 2.00 -7.07 13.88
C TYR A 33 3.01 -7.11 15.03
N ALA A 34 3.42 -5.94 15.49
CA ALA A 34 4.25 -5.79 16.67
C ALA A 34 3.57 -4.83 17.66
N GLU A 35 3.44 -5.25 18.90
CA GLU A 35 2.85 -4.40 19.96
C GLU A 35 3.71 -3.18 20.27
N THR A 36 5.01 -3.27 19.99
CA THR A 36 5.96 -2.17 20.14
C THR A 36 6.85 -2.08 18.91
N PRO A 37 7.36 -0.88 18.55
CA PRO A 37 8.31 -0.72 17.46
C PRO A 37 9.53 -1.65 17.58
N ALA A 38 10.07 -1.83 18.79
CA ALA A 38 11.19 -2.72 19.06
C ALA A 38 10.91 -4.19 18.73
N GLY A 39 9.64 -4.61 18.73
CA GLY A 39 9.26 -5.98 18.33
C GLY A 39 9.56 -6.32 16.86
N MET A 40 9.78 -5.32 16.02
CA MET A 40 10.14 -5.51 14.60
C MET A 40 11.62 -5.31 14.31
N ASP A 41 12.39 -4.74 15.24
CA ASP A 41 13.77 -4.32 14.99
C ASP A 41 14.69 -5.49 14.62
N GLY A 42 14.55 -6.63 15.30
CA GLY A 42 15.31 -7.84 14.99
C GLY A 42 15.02 -8.33 13.56
N MET A 43 13.75 -8.43 13.19
CA MET A 43 13.35 -8.88 11.86
C MET A 43 13.81 -7.89 10.76
N LYS A 44 13.69 -6.59 11.02
CA LYS A 44 14.20 -5.56 10.10
C LYS A 44 15.69 -5.65 9.94
N HIS A 45 16.44 -5.81 11.04
CA HIS A 45 17.89 -5.96 11.01
C HIS A 45 18.30 -7.17 10.16
N ASP A 46 17.68 -8.32 10.36
CA ASP A 46 18.09 -9.57 9.73
C ASP A 46 17.66 -9.70 8.26
N LEU A 47 16.54 -9.07 7.89
CA LEU A 47 15.89 -9.27 6.59
C LEU A 47 15.86 -8.03 5.69
N SER A 48 16.38 -6.88 6.12
CA SER A 48 16.34 -5.63 5.34
C SER A 48 17.09 -5.69 4.00
N GLU A 49 17.98 -6.66 3.83
CA GLU A 49 18.67 -6.86 2.54
C GLU A 49 17.75 -7.48 1.47
N ILE A 50 16.71 -8.20 1.88
CA ILE A 50 15.83 -8.95 0.97
C ILE A 50 14.38 -8.54 1.04
N LEU A 51 13.95 -7.82 2.10
CA LEU A 51 12.58 -7.38 2.32
C LEU A 51 12.51 -5.88 2.64
N ASP A 52 11.46 -5.23 2.15
CA ASP A 52 11.04 -3.89 2.55
C ASP A 52 9.89 -3.97 3.56
N PHE A 53 9.97 -3.15 4.61
CA PHE A 53 9.00 -3.09 5.71
C PHE A 53 8.26 -1.77 5.65
N ILE A 54 7.00 -1.82 5.25
CA ILE A 54 6.13 -0.66 5.12
C ILE A 54 5.30 -0.53 6.39
N ASP A 55 5.55 0.54 7.16
CA ASP A 55 4.78 0.84 8.36
C ASP A 55 3.37 1.31 7.98
N ARG A 56 2.37 0.59 8.48
CA ARG A 56 0.94 0.87 8.27
C ARG A 56 0.30 1.51 9.51
N GLU A 57 1.13 2.00 10.43
CA GLU A 57 0.75 2.54 11.72
C GLU A 57 0.17 1.49 12.71
N GLN A 58 0.04 1.88 13.98
CA GLN A 58 -0.51 1.05 15.05
C GLN A 58 0.14 -0.34 15.18
N GLY A 59 1.43 -0.46 14.83
CA GLY A 59 2.18 -1.71 14.93
C GLY A 59 1.97 -2.70 13.77
N PHE A 60 1.23 -2.33 12.74
CA PHE A 60 1.08 -3.15 11.54
C PHE A 60 2.17 -2.83 10.52
N TYR A 61 2.74 -3.89 9.98
CA TYR A 61 3.74 -3.82 8.92
C TYR A 61 3.31 -4.67 7.74
N GLU A 62 3.39 -4.07 6.57
CA GLU A 62 3.32 -4.77 5.29
C GLU A 62 4.76 -5.05 4.86
N ILE A 63 5.05 -6.29 4.52
CA ILE A 63 6.40 -6.75 4.20
C ILE A 63 6.37 -7.31 2.78
N VAL A 64 7.21 -6.76 1.92
CA VAL A 64 7.29 -7.12 0.50
C VAL A 64 8.73 -7.44 0.13
N PRO A 65 8.97 -8.22 -0.93
CA PRO A 65 10.32 -8.40 -1.47
C PRO A 65 10.94 -7.05 -1.82
N LYS A 66 12.24 -6.92 -1.52
CA LYS A 66 12.97 -5.67 -1.75
C LYS A 66 12.91 -5.25 -3.22
N GLY A 67 12.69 -3.95 -3.43
CA GLY A 67 12.61 -3.37 -4.77
C GLY A 67 11.25 -3.51 -5.45
N TYR A 68 10.26 -4.10 -4.77
CA TYR A 68 8.89 -4.17 -5.26
C TYR A 68 8.00 -3.17 -4.52
N SER A 69 7.30 -2.35 -5.28
CA SER A 69 6.39 -1.34 -4.75
C SER A 69 5.29 -1.04 -5.77
N LYS A 70 4.27 -0.29 -5.37
CA LYS A 70 3.26 0.20 -6.31
C LYS A 70 3.89 1.07 -7.42
N ALA A 71 4.96 1.81 -7.13
CA ALA A 71 5.70 2.59 -8.12
C ALA A 71 6.39 1.70 -9.17
N THR A 72 7.06 0.62 -8.73
CA THR A 72 7.71 -0.29 -9.67
C THR A 72 6.70 -1.05 -10.53
N ALA A 73 5.49 -1.31 -9.99
CA ALA A 73 4.39 -1.88 -10.77
C ALA A 73 3.90 -0.91 -11.85
N ILE A 74 3.71 0.37 -11.52
CA ILE A 74 3.35 1.40 -12.51
C ILE A 74 4.42 1.47 -13.60
N ARG A 75 5.70 1.57 -13.23
CA ARG A 75 6.80 1.60 -14.19
C ARG A 75 6.75 0.39 -15.13
N TYR A 76 6.60 -0.81 -14.59
CA TYR A 76 6.54 -2.02 -15.40
C TYR A 76 5.37 -1.97 -16.41
N ILE A 77 4.19 -1.57 -15.98
CA ILE A 77 3.00 -1.49 -16.84
C ILE A 77 3.14 -0.39 -17.89
N THR A 78 3.62 0.80 -17.51
CA THR A 78 3.79 1.90 -18.47
C THR A 78 4.86 1.58 -19.50
N ASP A 79 5.97 0.96 -19.10
CA ASP A 79 7.01 0.48 -20.02
C ASP A 79 6.48 -0.59 -20.97
N TYR A 80 5.71 -1.54 -20.47
CA TYR A 80 5.13 -2.63 -21.25
C TYR A 80 4.10 -2.13 -22.27
N LEU A 81 3.20 -1.23 -21.84
CA LEU A 81 2.15 -0.68 -22.69
C LEU A 81 2.61 0.54 -23.51
N LYS A 82 3.85 1.02 -23.32
CA LYS A 82 4.39 2.23 -23.94
C LYS A 82 3.56 3.49 -23.62
N ILE A 83 3.06 3.57 -22.40
CA ILE A 83 2.33 4.75 -21.88
C ILE A 83 3.35 5.79 -21.44
N PRO A 84 3.29 7.04 -21.94
CA PRO A 84 4.13 8.12 -21.47
C PRO A 84 3.88 8.41 -19.98
N MET A 85 4.92 8.84 -19.25
CA MET A 85 4.78 9.15 -17.82
C MET A 85 3.77 10.27 -17.58
N GLU A 86 3.71 11.25 -18.46
CA GLU A 86 2.77 12.38 -18.41
C GLU A 86 1.30 11.96 -18.44
N ASP A 87 1.00 10.75 -18.91
CA ASP A 87 -0.36 10.20 -18.97
C ASP A 87 -0.71 9.36 -17.72
N THR A 88 0.15 9.37 -16.71
CA THR A 88 -0.07 8.57 -15.50
C THR A 88 -0.72 9.39 -14.39
N VAL A 89 -1.72 8.79 -13.75
CA VAL A 89 -2.39 9.31 -12.55
C VAL A 89 -2.37 8.25 -11.45
N ALA A 90 -2.05 8.66 -10.25
CA ALA A 90 -2.15 7.82 -9.05
C ALA A 90 -3.13 8.41 -8.05
N ILE A 91 -4.04 7.58 -7.53
CA ILE A 91 -4.96 7.95 -6.44
C ILE A 91 -4.66 7.05 -5.26
N GLY A 92 -4.48 7.61 -4.08
CA GLY A 92 -4.11 6.86 -2.88
C GLY A 92 -4.60 7.50 -1.58
N ASP A 93 -4.55 6.73 -0.48
CA ASP A 93 -5.04 7.16 0.83
C ASP A 93 -4.09 6.84 1.99
N SER A 94 -3.11 5.97 1.79
CA SER A 94 -2.30 5.44 2.89
C SER A 94 -0.81 5.36 2.57
N ASN A 95 0.02 5.16 3.59
CA ASN A 95 1.48 5.27 3.47
C ASN A 95 2.11 4.31 2.45
N ASN A 96 1.48 3.16 2.18
CA ASN A 96 1.95 2.26 1.13
C ASN A 96 1.68 2.78 -0.29
N ASP A 97 0.89 3.85 -0.44
CA ASP A 97 0.62 4.52 -1.72
C ASP A 97 1.66 5.60 -2.04
N LEU A 98 2.40 6.07 -1.03
CA LEU A 98 3.40 7.12 -1.20
C LEU A 98 4.39 6.87 -2.35
N PRO A 99 4.92 5.64 -2.55
CA PRO A 99 5.80 5.39 -3.69
C PRO A 99 5.11 5.64 -5.05
N MET A 100 3.84 5.23 -5.23
CA MET A 100 3.13 5.46 -6.48
C MET A 100 2.71 6.92 -6.66
N LEU A 101 2.29 7.59 -5.58
CA LEU A 101 1.94 9.01 -5.62
C LEU A 101 3.13 9.88 -6.00
N LYS A 102 4.33 9.55 -5.50
CA LYS A 102 5.58 10.25 -5.86
C LYS A 102 6.08 9.92 -7.26
N TYR A 103 5.67 8.79 -7.81
CA TYR A 103 6.17 8.30 -9.10
C TYR A 103 5.29 8.75 -10.27
N ALA A 104 3.97 8.73 -10.13
CA ALA A 104 3.05 9.15 -11.18
C ALA A 104 3.20 10.63 -11.49
N HIS A 105 2.86 11.01 -12.73
CA HIS A 105 2.90 12.41 -13.16
C HIS A 105 1.89 13.28 -12.39
N THR A 106 0.69 12.76 -12.20
CA THR A 106 -0.36 13.42 -11.40
C THR A 106 -0.72 12.55 -10.21
N SER A 107 -0.64 13.10 -9.01
CA SER A 107 -0.95 12.41 -7.77
C SER A 107 -2.17 13.01 -7.07
N ILE A 108 -3.07 12.14 -6.60
CA ILE A 108 -4.31 12.55 -5.94
C ILE A 108 -4.42 11.82 -4.61
N ALA A 109 -4.59 12.56 -3.52
CA ALA A 109 -4.91 12.01 -2.22
C ALA A 109 -6.41 12.00 -1.98
N MET A 110 -6.93 10.91 -1.39
CA MET A 110 -8.28 10.88 -0.83
C MET A 110 -8.36 11.82 0.38
N GLY A 111 -9.51 12.44 0.62
CA GLY A 111 -9.67 13.38 1.73
C GLY A 111 -9.45 12.77 3.12
N ASN A 112 -9.76 11.49 3.27
CA ASN A 112 -9.53 10.70 4.49
C ASN A 112 -8.13 10.10 4.62
N SER A 113 -7.15 10.58 3.84
CA SER A 113 -5.77 10.07 3.82
C SER A 113 -4.98 10.40 5.08
N SER A 114 -3.87 9.67 5.30
CA SER A 114 -2.88 10.06 6.30
C SER A 114 -2.26 11.42 5.97
N LYS A 115 -1.80 12.14 7.01
CA LYS A 115 -1.18 13.46 6.85
C LYS A 115 -0.06 13.46 5.79
N GLN A 116 0.78 12.44 5.80
CA GLN A 116 1.91 12.33 4.89
C GLN A 116 1.46 12.18 3.42
N VAL A 117 0.37 11.49 3.18
CA VAL A 117 -0.24 11.33 1.84
C VAL A 117 -0.84 12.66 1.37
N LEU A 118 -1.57 13.37 2.25
CA LEU A 118 -2.13 14.69 1.95
C LEU A 118 -1.05 15.72 1.59
N GLU A 119 0.10 15.68 2.27
CA GLU A 119 1.23 16.58 2.02
C GLU A 119 2.03 16.23 0.75
N THR A 120 1.86 15.01 0.21
CA THR A 120 2.61 14.53 -0.96
C THR A 120 1.88 14.76 -2.27
N ALA A 121 0.54 14.72 -2.27
CA ALA A 121 -0.26 14.73 -3.48
C ALA A 121 -0.41 16.13 -4.10
N ASP A 122 -0.51 16.19 -5.44
CA ASP A 122 -0.75 17.41 -6.20
C ASP A 122 -2.17 17.94 -6.00
N TYR A 123 -3.14 17.02 -5.79
CA TYR A 123 -4.54 17.35 -5.56
C TYR A 123 -5.14 16.49 -4.44
N ILE A 124 -5.99 17.09 -3.63
CA ILE A 124 -6.74 16.39 -2.58
C ILE A 124 -8.21 16.37 -2.98
N THR A 125 -8.74 15.19 -3.18
CA THR A 125 -10.17 14.99 -3.43
C THR A 125 -10.96 14.83 -2.13
N THR A 126 -12.26 14.54 -2.20
CA THR A 126 -13.08 14.30 -1.03
C THR A 126 -12.85 12.91 -0.42
N ASP A 127 -13.42 12.65 0.75
CA ASP A 127 -13.32 11.39 1.46
C ASP A 127 -13.95 10.23 0.65
N VAL A 128 -13.60 9.01 1.01
CA VAL A 128 -14.09 7.79 0.33
C VAL A 128 -15.62 7.66 0.38
N ASP A 129 -16.26 8.12 1.45
CA ASP A 129 -17.70 8.13 1.65
C ASP A 129 -18.41 9.37 1.06
N LYS A 130 -17.65 10.25 0.39
CA LYS A 130 -18.11 11.48 -0.28
C LYS A 130 -17.73 11.49 -1.76
N ASP A 131 -17.80 10.34 -2.40
CA ASP A 131 -17.52 10.17 -3.83
C ASP A 131 -16.11 10.63 -4.26
N GLY A 132 -15.10 10.45 -3.41
CA GLY A 132 -13.75 10.98 -3.64
C GLY A 132 -13.13 10.57 -4.97
N ILE A 133 -13.25 9.30 -5.38
CA ILE A 133 -12.72 8.84 -6.68
C ILE A 133 -13.49 9.48 -7.83
N TRP A 134 -14.83 9.56 -7.73
CA TRP A 134 -15.65 10.22 -8.73
C TRP A 134 -15.26 11.71 -8.90
N ASN A 135 -15.10 12.42 -7.80
CA ASN A 135 -14.70 13.83 -7.81
C ASN A 135 -13.29 14.03 -8.37
N ALA A 136 -12.35 13.10 -8.09
CA ALA A 136 -11.03 13.10 -8.67
C ALA A 136 -11.06 12.94 -10.20
N LEU A 137 -11.84 11.99 -10.71
CA LEU A 137 -11.99 11.75 -12.15
C LEU A 137 -12.67 12.94 -12.87
N ARG A 138 -13.60 13.61 -12.21
CA ARG A 138 -14.18 14.86 -12.74
C ARG A 138 -13.18 16.01 -12.78
N TRP A 139 -12.37 16.15 -11.74
CA TRP A 139 -11.31 17.14 -11.69
C TRP A 139 -10.29 16.93 -12.83
N LEU A 140 -9.96 15.68 -13.13
CA LEU A 140 -9.11 15.30 -14.26
C LEU A 140 -9.77 15.50 -15.64
N GLY A 141 -11.08 15.79 -15.70
CA GLY A 141 -11.81 15.88 -16.97
C GLY A 141 -12.05 14.53 -17.65
N VAL A 142 -11.89 13.42 -16.95
CA VAL A 142 -12.12 12.04 -17.47
C VAL A 142 -13.62 11.72 -17.50
N LEU A 143 -14.39 12.29 -16.57
CA LEU A 143 -15.84 12.14 -16.51
C LEU A 143 -16.51 13.47 -16.88
N ASP A 144 -17.54 13.38 -17.71
CA ASP A 144 -18.38 14.50 -18.06
C ASP A 144 -19.12 15.07 -16.83
N LYS A 145 -19.53 16.33 -16.92
CA LYS A 145 -20.23 17.04 -15.84
C LYS A 145 -21.61 16.47 -15.56
#